data_a33124054c3e1377988c87b76ae1aca6
#
_entry.id   a33124054c3e1377988c87b76ae1aca6
#
_cell.length_a   1.000
_cell.length_b   1.000
_cell.length_c   1.000
_cell.angle_alpha   90.00
_cell.angle_beta   90.00
_cell.angle_gamma   90.00
#
_symmetry.space_group_name_H-M   'P 1'
#
loop_
_entity.id
_entity.type
_entity.pdbx_description
1 polymer ?
#
loop_
_entity_poly.entity_id
_entity_poly.type
_entity_poly.pdbx_seq_one_letter_code
_entity_poly.pdbx_strand_id
1 'polypeptide(L)'
;VLGEIKKLESSTLQETYLDKVRDLTNIPIEILRRDLGSEIQGSKTLKETPKVEVNVEKGNQKAVEFILASMLHHKEYVNNEIDYRKLLDGYGDYLDIIDKNLPLSSLYDFDETSEDKLLLNMINYNFNLYAGVEERYFKECLWLVAEEKLKKMQSNLNAEFKNCTDLTKRAEIAKNLGKIASNLKNKNLEVFYVRREN
;
A
#
# COMPACT_ATOMS: atom_id res chain seq x y z
N VAL A 1 10.42 -29.45 11.34
CA VAL A 1 9.69 -28.64 12.33
C VAL A 1 8.18 -28.83 12.20
N LEU A 2 7.55 -28.57 11.02
CA LEU A 2 6.09 -28.71 10.85
C LEU A 2 5.57 -30.12 11.14
N GLY A 3 6.32 -31.16 10.75
CA GLY A 3 5.98 -32.56 11.06
C GLY A 3 6.00 -32.89 12.56
N GLU A 4 6.79 -32.20 13.36
CA GLU A 4 6.78 -32.36 14.83
C GLU A 4 5.59 -31.60 15.46
N ILE A 5 5.26 -30.42 14.95
CA ILE A 5 4.11 -29.65 15.40
C ILE A 5 2.81 -30.43 15.16
N LYS A 6 2.72 -31.14 14.03
CA LYS A 6 1.57 -31.97 13.67
C LYS A 6 1.31 -33.12 14.66
N LYS A 7 2.36 -33.61 15.34
CA LYS A 7 2.23 -34.69 16.33
C LYS A 7 1.67 -34.21 17.67
N LEU A 8 1.55 -32.91 17.88
CA LEU A 8 0.98 -32.36 19.10
C LEU A 8 -0.51 -32.61 19.15
N GLU A 9 -1.01 -33.15 20.25
CA GLU A 9 -2.44 -33.45 20.44
C GLU A 9 -3.29 -32.19 20.67
N SER A 10 -2.67 -31.12 21.18
CA SER A 10 -3.37 -29.86 21.48
C SER A 10 -3.27 -28.88 20.32
N SER A 11 -4.43 -28.49 19.78
CA SER A 11 -4.53 -27.47 18.73
C SER A 11 -3.97 -26.10 19.20
N THR A 12 -4.14 -25.76 20.47
CA THR A 12 -3.58 -24.52 21.04
C THR A 12 -2.06 -24.55 21.06
N LEU A 13 -1.43 -25.69 21.36
CA LEU A 13 0.01 -25.84 21.29
C LEU A 13 0.49 -25.79 19.84
N GLN A 14 -0.22 -26.43 18.91
CA GLN A 14 0.09 -26.34 17.47
C GLN A 14 0.11 -24.88 17.00
N GLU A 15 -0.92 -24.09 17.32
CA GLU A 15 -0.97 -22.67 16.97
C GLU A 15 0.17 -21.86 17.59
N THR A 16 0.48 -22.08 18.86
CA THR A 16 1.58 -21.39 19.54
C THR A 16 2.93 -21.69 18.88
N TYR A 17 3.16 -22.93 18.43
CA TYR A 17 4.39 -23.29 17.73
C TYR A 17 4.42 -22.79 16.29
N LEU A 18 3.26 -22.73 15.60
CA LEU A 18 3.15 -22.13 14.28
C LEU A 18 3.46 -20.62 14.31
N ASP A 19 2.99 -19.91 15.35
CA ASP A 19 3.35 -18.50 15.55
C ASP A 19 4.84 -18.31 15.72
N LYS A 20 5.50 -19.16 16.53
CA LYS A 20 6.97 -19.12 16.68
C LYS A 20 7.71 -19.41 15.38
N VAL A 21 7.22 -20.36 14.58
CA VAL A 21 7.82 -20.66 13.27
C VAL A 21 7.64 -19.48 12.32
N ARG A 22 6.45 -18.84 12.30
CA ARG A 22 6.22 -17.61 11.56
C ARG A 22 7.23 -16.53 11.95
N ASP A 23 7.40 -16.28 13.24
CA ASP A 23 8.30 -15.23 13.74
C ASP A 23 9.76 -15.49 13.39
N LEU A 24 10.17 -16.78 13.35
CA LEU A 24 11.55 -17.18 12.99
C LEU A 24 11.82 -17.24 11.49
N THR A 25 10.78 -17.52 10.68
CA THR A 25 10.95 -17.79 9.22
C THR A 25 10.37 -16.70 8.35
N ASN A 26 9.57 -15.78 8.90
CA ASN A 26 8.76 -14.79 8.19
C ASN A 26 7.79 -15.41 7.14
N ILE A 27 7.48 -16.70 7.28
CA ILE A 27 6.50 -17.36 6.44
C ILE A 27 5.10 -17.04 6.98
N PRO A 28 4.15 -16.56 6.15
CA PRO A 28 2.77 -16.30 6.57
C PRO A 28 2.15 -17.53 7.22
N ILE A 29 1.43 -17.31 8.33
CA ILE A 29 0.86 -18.41 9.12
C ILE A 29 -0.13 -19.26 8.33
N GLU A 30 -0.81 -18.66 7.34
CA GLU A 30 -1.74 -19.34 6.44
C GLU A 30 -1.02 -20.39 5.57
N ILE A 31 0.23 -20.11 5.16
CA ILE A 31 1.06 -21.06 4.42
C ILE A 31 1.49 -22.19 5.34
N LEU A 32 1.92 -21.87 6.56
CA LEU A 32 2.31 -22.86 7.57
C LEU A 32 1.15 -23.78 7.96
N ARG A 33 -0.07 -23.23 8.12
CA ARG A 33 -1.29 -24.02 8.38
C ARG A 33 -1.66 -24.91 7.20
N ARG A 34 -1.53 -24.39 5.97
CA ARG A 34 -1.79 -25.17 4.75
C ARG A 34 -0.82 -26.36 4.65
N ASP A 35 0.46 -26.11 4.89
CA ASP A 35 1.49 -27.15 4.80
C ASP A 35 1.36 -28.17 5.94
N LEU A 36 0.91 -27.75 7.13
CA LEU A 36 0.57 -28.63 8.24
C LEU A 36 -0.64 -29.53 7.91
N GLY A 37 -1.61 -29.03 7.14
CA GLY A 37 -2.83 -29.72 6.73
C GLY A 37 -2.69 -30.52 5.43
N SER A 38 -1.77 -30.18 4.54
CA SER A 38 -1.69 -30.74 3.18
C SER A 38 -1.15 -32.17 3.08
N GLU A 39 -0.65 -32.74 4.18
CA GLU A 39 -0.28 -34.18 4.20
C GLU A 39 -1.48 -35.12 4.38
N ILE A 40 -2.71 -34.61 4.50
CA ILE A 40 -3.93 -35.42 4.59
C ILE A 40 -4.81 -35.08 3.37
N GLN A 41 -4.56 -35.68 2.26
CA GLN A 41 -5.45 -36.16 1.20
C GLN A 41 -4.81 -35.99 -0.17
N GLY A 42 -4.33 -37.10 -0.68
CA GLY A 42 -4.18 -37.28 -2.11
C GLY A 42 -5.57 -37.14 -2.77
N SER A 43 -5.57 -36.38 -3.87
CA SER A 43 -6.62 -36.40 -4.88
C SER A 43 -8.02 -35.99 -4.44
N LYS A 44 -8.38 -34.73 -4.75
CA LYS A 44 -9.61 -34.43 -5.52
C LYS A 44 -9.76 -32.93 -5.78
N THR A 45 -9.91 -32.64 -7.08
CA THR A 45 -10.61 -31.49 -7.66
C THR A 45 -10.20 -30.09 -7.20
N LEU A 46 -9.58 -29.37 -8.13
CA LEU A 46 -9.57 -27.90 -8.22
C LEU A 46 -10.99 -27.37 -7.96
N LYS A 47 -11.29 -27.12 -6.68
CA LYS A 47 -12.34 -26.18 -6.33
C LYS A 47 -11.68 -24.81 -6.36
N GLU A 48 -12.26 -23.93 -7.11
CA GLU A 48 -11.97 -22.51 -7.16
C GLU A 48 -11.66 -22.01 -5.74
N THR A 49 -10.43 -21.53 -5.55
CA THR A 49 -10.07 -20.77 -4.37
C THR A 49 -11.12 -19.68 -4.21
N PRO A 50 -11.77 -19.54 -3.04
CA PRO A 50 -12.57 -18.36 -2.80
C PRO A 50 -11.64 -17.19 -3.08
N LYS A 51 -11.97 -16.32 -4.04
CA LYS A 51 -11.36 -15.02 -4.18
C LYS A 51 -11.51 -14.38 -2.81
N VAL A 52 -10.41 -14.37 -2.04
CA VAL A 52 -10.30 -13.44 -0.93
C VAL A 52 -10.45 -12.10 -1.61
N GLU A 53 -11.60 -11.48 -1.46
CA GLU A 53 -11.75 -10.07 -1.75
C GLU A 53 -10.76 -9.38 -0.83
N VAL A 54 -9.55 -9.18 -1.33
CA VAL A 54 -8.59 -8.28 -0.71
C VAL A 54 -9.34 -6.96 -0.73
N ASN A 55 -9.74 -6.52 0.47
CA ASN A 55 -10.39 -5.22 0.61
C ASN A 55 -9.35 -4.20 0.16
N VAL A 56 -9.44 -3.80 -1.12
CA VAL A 56 -8.47 -2.92 -1.81
C VAL A 56 -8.31 -1.61 -1.03
N GLU A 57 -9.40 -1.12 -0.42
CA GLU A 57 -9.38 0.06 0.44
C GLU A 57 -8.45 -0.11 1.65
N LYS A 58 -8.46 -1.27 2.30
CA LYS A 58 -7.53 -1.54 3.43
C LYS A 58 -6.09 -1.70 2.99
N GLY A 59 -5.85 -2.24 1.80
CA GLY A 59 -4.51 -2.36 1.22
C GLY A 59 -3.90 -0.99 0.92
N ASN A 60 -4.69 -0.09 0.32
CA ASN A 60 -4.26 1.26 0.02
C ASN A 60 -4.05 2.11 1.27
N GLN A 61 -4.90 1.98 2.28
CA GLN A 61 -4.72 2.71 3.54
C GLN A 61 -3.38 2.35 4.20
N LYS A 62 -2.99 1.08 4.21
CA LYS A 62 -1.69 0.64 4.71
C LYS A 62 -0.52 1.14 3.86
N ALA A 63 -0.69 1.18 2.52
CA ALA A 63 0.32 1.74 1.63
C ALA A 63 0.52 3.24 1.87
N VAL A 64 -0.57 4.01 2.06
CA VAL A 64 -0.52 5.43 2.41
C VAL A 64 0.15 5.63 3.76
N GLU A 65 -0.22 4.85 4.78
CA GLU A 65 0.40 4.88 6.11
C GLU A 65 1.92 4.66 6.01
N PHE A 66 2.37 3.64 5.26
CA PHE A 66 3.79 3.39 5.04
C PHE A 66 4.48 4.53 4.30
N ILE A 67 3.86 5.11 3.27
CA ILE A 67 4.41 6.25 2.52
C ILE A 67 4.60 7.45 3.45
N LEU A 68 3.56 7.83 4.21
CA LEU A 68 3.60 8.98 5.11
C LEU A 68 4.63 8.78 6.23
N ALA A 69 4.67 7.57 6.84
CA ALA A 69 5.69 7.23 7.83
C ALA A 69 7.10 7.29 7.22
N SER A 70 7.29 6.75 6.01
CA SER A 70 8.60 6.83 5.34
C SER A 70 9.00 8.27 5.01
N MET A 71 8.08 9.12 4.57
CA MET A 71 8.36 10.54 4.33
C MET A 71 8.75 11.28 5.60
N LEU A 72 8.22 10.86 6.75
CA LEU A 72 8.55 11.46 8.05
C LEU A 72 9.92 11.01 8.56
N HIS A 73 10.27 9.73 8.42
CA HIS A 73 11.48 9.11 9.00
C HIS A 73 12.65 9.01 8.02
N HIS A 74 12.37 8.84 6.72
CA HIS A 74 13.32 8.52 5.65
C HIS A 74 13.18 9.50 4.48
N LYS A 75 13.55 10.78 4.69
CA LYS A 75 13.42 11.84 3.69
C LYS A 75 14.20 11.56 2.41
N GLU A 76 15.22 10.73 2.50
CA GLU A 76 16.03 10.28 1.37
C GLU A 76 15.25 9.49 0.32
N TYR A 77 14.08 8.91 0.68
CA TYR A 77 13.21 8.19 -0.27
C TYR A 77 12.29 9.13 -1.04
N VAL A 78 12.13 10.37 -0.58
CA VAL A 78 11.22 11.34 -1.18
C VAL A 78 11.77 11.87 -2.49
N ASN A 79 11.04 11.67 -3.58
CA ASN A 79 11.36 12.26 -4.88
C ASN A 79 10.65 13.60 -5.02
N ASN A 80 11.42 14.70 -5.04
CA ASN A 80 10.92 16.07 -5.16
C ASN A 80 10.24 16.38 -6.51
N GLU A 81 10.33 15.48 -7.50
CA GLU A 81 9.62 15.62 -8.77
C GLU A 81 8.16 15.19 -8.67
N ILE A 82 7.79 14.45 -7.61
CA ILE A 82 6.43 13.96 -7.39
C ILE A 82 5.63 15.00 -6.59
N ASP A 83 4.47 15.37 -7.10
CA ASP A 83 3.45 16.13 -6.38
C ASP A 83 2.68 15.19 -5.44
N TYR A 84 3.20 15.04 -4.23
CA TYR A 84 2.59 14.18 -3.22
C TYR A 84 1.22 14.66 -2.76
N ARG A 85 0.93 15.97 -2.82
CA ARG A 85 -0.40 16.50 -2.50
C ARG A 85 -1.44 16.05 -3.51
N LYS A 86 -1.03 15.96 -4.76
CA LYS A 86 -1.87 15.42 -5.83
C LYS A 86 -1.99 13.90 -5.75
N LEU A 87 -0.92 13.19 -5.39
CA LEU A 87 -0.91 11.74 -5.27
C LEU A 87 -1.68 11.26 -4.03
N LEU A 88 -1.46 11.91 -2.88
CA LEU A 88 -2.05 11.57 -1.57
C LEU A 88 -3.19 12.56 -1.23
N ASP A 89 -4.08 12.78 -2.20
CA ASP A 89 -5.25 13.63 -2.02
C ASP A 89 -6.10 13.14 -0.82
N GLY A 90 -6.47 14.07 0.07
CA GLY A 90 -7.13 13.75 1.34
C GLY A 90 -6.20 13.59 2.55
N TYR A 91 -4.86 13.63 2.35
CA TYR A 91 -3.85 13.54 3.42
C TYR A 91 -3.02 14.81 3.56
N GLY A 92 -3.55 15.96 3.13
CA GLY A 92 -2.85 17.25 3.13
C GLY A 92 -2.32 17.66 4.50
N ASP A 93 -3.10 17.46 5.56
CA ASP A 93 -2.72 17.84 6.94
C ASP A 93 -1.47 17.07 7.40
N TYR A 94 -1.35 15.80 7.04
CA TYR A 94 -0.15 14.98 7.36
C TYR A 94 1.06 15.41 6.54
N LEU A 95 0.87 15.79 5.28
CA LEU A 95 1.94 16.36 4.46
C LEU A 95 2.41 17.70 5.03
N ASP A 96 1.50 18.53 5.55
CA ASP A 96 1.85 19.77 6.23
C ASP A 96 2.69 19.55 7.50
N ILE A 97 2.41 18.48 8.25
CA ILE A 97 3.23 18.07 9.40
C ILE A 97 4.63 17.66 8.95
N ILE A 98 4.73 16.86 7.88
CA ILE A 98 6.00 16.41 7.31
C ILE A 98 6.81 17.60 6.78
N ASP A 99 6.16 18.53 6.06
CA ASP A 99 6.79 19.73 5.47
C ASP A 99 7.34 20.68 6.55
N LYS A 100 6.72 20.76 7.73
CA LYS A 100 7.22 21.56 8.87
C LYS A 100 8.57 21.07 9.39
N ASN A 101 8.97 19.85 9.04
CA ASN A 101 10.27 19.29 9.40
C ASN A 101 10.58 19.36 10.91
N LEU A 102 9.56 19.16 11.73
CA LEU A 102 9.72 19.18 13.18
C LEU A 102 10.50 17.94 13.63
N PRO A 103 11.32 18.04 14.70
CA PRO A 103 11.93 16.87 15.30
C PRO A 103 10.85 15.92 15.82
N LEU A 104 11.06 14.60 15.66
CA LEU A 104 10.10 13.58 16.10
C LEU A 104 9.72 13.75 17.57
N SER A 105 10.68 14.16 18.43
CA SER A 105 10.43 14.43 19.85
C SER A 105 9.31 15.45 20.10
N SER A 106 9.17 16.47 19.25
CA SER A 106 8.10 17.46 19.39
C SER A 106 6.75 16.97 18.86
N LEU A 107 6.74 15.91 18.06
CA LEU A 107 5.51 15.26 17.60
C LEU A 107 4.94 14.31 18.66
N TYR A 108 5.77 13.80 19.58
CA TYR A 108 5.31 12.98 20.71
C TYR A 108 4.44 13.77 21.69
N ASP A 109 4.61 15.09 21.79
CA ASP A 109 3.74 15.95 22.62
C ASP A 109 2.29 15.99 22.07
N PHE A 110 2.10 15.70 20.77
CA PHE A 110 0.78 15.51 20.17
C PHE A 110 0.20 14.13 20.45
N ASP A 111 1.05 13.11 20.75
CA ASP A 111 0.66 11.72 20.93
C ASP A 111 -0.24 11.51 22.15
N GLU A 112 0.08 12.14 23.29
CA GLU A 112 -0.66 11.94 24.55
C GLU A 112 -2.10 12.50 24.52
N THR A 113 -2.40 13.37 23.56
CA THR A 113 -3.71 14.05 23.45
C THR A 113 -4.45 13.78 22.14
N SER A 114 -3.81 13.14 21.16
CA SER A 114 -4.36 12.94 19.83
C SER A 114 -5.13 11.61 19.72
N GLU A 115 -6.40 11.71 19.32
CA GLU A 115 -7.20 10.56 18.89
C GLU A 115 -6.88 10.13 17.44
N ASP A 116 -5.95 10.81 16.77
CA ASP A 116 -5.57 10.55 15.38
C ASP A 116 -4.65 9.32 15.26
N LYS A 117 -5.27 8.18 15.03
CA LYS A 117 -4.58 6.88 14.89
C LYS A 117 -3.56 6.85 13.75
N LEU A 118 -3.80 7.60 12.66
CA LEU A 118 -2.88 7.61 11.53
C LEU A 118 -1.60 8.36 11.88
N LEU A 119 -1.72 9.52 12.55
CA LEU A 119 -0.56 10.27 13.03
C LEU A 119 0.27 9.44 14.01
N LEU A 120 -0.38 8.78 14.97
CA LEU A 120 0.28 7.88 15.92
C LEU A 120 1.05 6.76 15.21
N ASN A 121 0.41 6.13 14.22
CA ASN A 121 1.03 5.07 13.43
C ASN A 121 2.22 5.59 12.61
N MET A 122 2.13 6.80 12.05
CA MET A 122 3.24 7.41 11.32
C MET A 122 4.47 7.66 12.23
N ILE A 123 4.24 8.20 13.42
CA ILE A 123 5.31 8.52 14.38
C ILE A 123 5.98 7.23 14.90
N ASN A 124 5.17 6.22 15.25
CA ASN A 124 5.63 4.98 15.88
C ASN A 124 5.83 3.83 14.87
N TYR A 125 5.97 4.12 13.58
CA TYR A 125 6.00 3.08 12.56
C TYR A 125 7.21 2.15 12.72
N ASN A 126 6.96 0.85 12.70
CA ASN A 126 8.02 -0.15 12.84
C ASN A 126 8.53 -0.61 11.46
N PHE A 127 9.65 -0.05 11.01
CA PHE A 127 10.29 -0.39 9.74
C PHE A 127 11.05 -1.71 9.76
N ASN A 128 11.27 -2.33 10.92
CA ASN A 128 12.03 -3.60 11.01
C ASN A 128 11.42 -4.74 10.18
N LEU A 129 10.11 -4.68 9.90
CA LEU A 129 9.44 -5.64 9.03
C LEU A 129 9.91 -5.59 7.57
N TYR A 130 10.54 -4.49 7.17
CA TYR A 130 10.98 -4.20 5.79
C TYR A 130 12.49 -3.99 5.71
N ALA A 131 13.24 -4.36 6.78
CA ALA A 131 14.66 -4.11 6.88
C ALA A 131 15.44 -4.56 5.62
N GLY A 132 16.15 -3.60 5.00
CA GLY A 132 16.94 -3.80 3.78
C GLY A 132 16.15 -3.77 2.47
N VAL A 133 14.83 -3.55 2.51
CA VAL A 133 13.97 -3.42 1.32
C VAL A 133 13.04 -2.20 1.38
N GLU A 134 13.24 -1.30 2.36
CA GLU A 134 12.35 -0.19 2.67
C GLU A 134 12.15 0.75 1.48
N GLU A 135 13.22 1.16 0.80
CA GLU A 135 13.14 2.06 -0.37
C GLU A 135 12.39 1.39 -1.52
N ARG A 136 12.65 0.11 -1.75
CA ARG A 136 11.92 -0.65 -2.78
C ARG A 136 10.46 -0.74 -2.45
N TYR A 137 10.14 -1.07 -1.20
CA TYR A 137 8.76 -1.19 -0.75
C TYR A 137 8.03 0.18 -0.78
N PHE A 138 8.73 1.28 -0.47
CA PHE A 138 8.22 2.63 -0.64
C PHE A 138 7.79 2.91 -2.08
N LYS A 139 8.63 2.55 -3.06
CA LYS A 139 8.30 2.69 -4.50
C LYS A 139 7.11 1.82 -4.91
N GLU A 140 7.01 0.60 -4.37
CA GLU A 140 5.88 -0.29 -4.62
C GLU A 140 4.58 0.27 -4.02
N CYS A 141 4.61 0.83 -2.81
CA CYS A 141 3.48 1.51 -2.18
C CYS A 141 3.04 2.75 -2.96
N LEU A 142 3.99 3.59 -3.40
CA LEU A 142 3.70 4.74 -4.26
C LEU A 142 2.97 4.32 -5.54
N TRP A 143 3.46 3.25 -6.18
CA TRP A 143 2.82 2.74 -7.37
C TRP A 143 1.40 2.22 -7.08
N LEU A 144 1.20 1.50 -6.00
CA LEU A 144 -0.11 0.95 -5.62
C LEU A 144 -1.16 2.07 -5.48
N VAL A 145 -0.81 3.14 -4.75
CA VAL A 145 -1.69 4.29 -4.57
C VAL A 145 -1.92 5.03 -5.90
N ALA A 146 -0.87 5.22 -6.69
CA ALA A 146 -0.96 5.88 -7.99
C ALA A 146 -1.82 5.08 -8.98
N GLU A 147 -1.69 3.77 -9.03
CA GLU A 147 -2.45 2.89 -9.91
C GLU A 147 -3.94 2.99 -9.64
N GLU A 148 -4.36 2.96 -8.37
CA GLU A 148 -5.78 3.13 -8.03
C GLU A 148 -6.29 4.50 -8.44
N LYS A 149 -5.52 5.55 -8.14
CA LYS A 149 -5.90 6.92 -8.52
C LYS A 149 -5.99 7.10 -10.03
N LEU A 150 -5.05 6.54 -10.78
CA LEU A 150 -5.07 6.55 -12.25
C LEU A 150 -6.31 5.80 -12.80
N LYS A 151 -6.65 4.64 -12.25
CA LYS A 151 -7.86 3.89 -12.63
C LYS A 151 -9.13 4.68 -12.35
N LYS A 152 -9.21 5.37 -11.20
CA LYS A 152 -10.33 6.24 -10.85
C LYS A 152 -10.43 7.44 -11.82
N MET A 153 -9.30 8.09 -12.11
CA MET A 153 -9.24 9.17 -13.10
C MET A 153 -9.68 8.69 -14.49
N GLN A 154 -9.22 7.52 -14.92
CA GLN A 154 -9.59 6.91 -16.19
C GLN A 154 -11.11 6.65 -16.27
N SER A 155 -11.70 6.12 -15.19
CA SER A 155 -13.14 5.87 -15.12
C SER A 155 -13.94 7.17 -15.24
N ASN A 156 -13.54 8.23 -14.53
CA ASN A 156 -14.19 9.52 -14.55
C ASN A 156 -14.11 10.16 -15.94
N LEU A 157 -12.93 10.16 -16.57
CA LEU A 157 -12.74 10.70 -17.91
C LEU A 157 -13.50 9.91 -18.97
N ASN A 158 -13.62 8.59 -18.83
CA ASN A 158 -14.45 7.77 -19.73
C ASN A 158 -15.93 8.13 -19.62
N ALA A 159 -16.43 8.39 -18.41
CA ALA A 159 -17.81 8.84 -18.20
C ALA A 159 -18.04 10.24 -18.81
N GLU A 160 -17.08 11.16 -18.61
CA GLU A 160 -17.13 12.50 -19.19
C GLU A 160 -17.08 12.45 -20.72
N PHE A 161 -16.21 11.62 -21.30
CA PHE A 161 -16.08 11.45 -22.76
C PHE A 161 -17.38 10.98 -23.41
N LYS A 162 -18.11 10.06 -22.74
CA LYS A 162 -19.40 9.55 -23.23
C LYS A 162 -20.46 10.64 -23.28
N ASN A 163 -20.44 11.57 -22.32
CA ASN A 163 -21.44 12.61 -22.15
C ASN A 163 -21.08 13.94 -22.86
N CYS A 164 -19.82 14.08 -23.31
CA CYS A 164 -19.32 15.29 -23.93
C CYS A 164 -19.75 15.37 -25.44
N THR A 165 -20.43 16.44 -25.81
CA THR A 165 -20.82 16.71 -27.19
C THR A 165 -19.86 17.65 -27.92
N ASP A 166 -19.04 18.40 -27.19
CA ASP A 166 -18.03 19.31 -27.72
C ASP A 166 -16.82 18.55 -28.26
N LEU A 167 -16.54 18.68 -29.55
CA LEU A 167 -15.45 17.98 -30.23
C LEU A 167 -14.07 18.37 -29.69
N THR A 168 -13.86 19.64 -29.33
CA THR A 168 -12.57 20.12 -28.79
C THR A 168 -12.30 19.51 -27.43
N LYS A 169 -13.29 19.55 -26.54
CA LYS A 169 -13.20 18.91 -25.22
C LYS A 169 -13.03 17.39 -25.33
N ARG A 170 -13.74 16.73 -26.24
CA ARG A 170 -13.55 15.29 -26.48
C ARG A 170 -12.14 14.94 -26.91
N ALA A 171 -11.51 15.75 -27.76
CA ALA A 171 -10.12 15.54 -28.17
C ALA A 171 -9.16 15.69 -26.98
N GLU A 172 -9.40 16.67 -26.11
CA GLU A 172 -8.61 16.85 -24.89
C GLU A 172 -8.77 15.69 -23.92
N ILE A 173 -10.00 15.23 -23.67
CA ILE A 173 -10.26 14.06 -22.80
C ILE A 173 -9.59 12.82 -23.38
N ALA A 174 -9.66 12.58 -24.69
CA ALA A 174 -9.01 11.45 -25.35
C ALA A 174 -7.48 11.50 -25.17
N LYS A 175 -6.87 12.67 -25.29
CA LYS A 175 -5.42 12.88 -25.03
C LYS A 175 -5.06 12.54 -23.58
N ASN A 176 -5.87 12.97 -22.62
CA ASN A 176 -5.66 12.68 -21.20
C ASN A 176 -5.84 11.18 -20.89
N LEU A 177 -6.83 10.53 -21.47
CA LEU A 177 -7.02 9.08 -21.37
C LEU A 177 -5.80 8.32 -21.93
N GLY A 178 -5.26 8.76 -23.08
CA GLY A 178 -4.02 8.19 -23.63
C GLY A 178 -2.82 8.30 -22.70
N LYS A 179 -2.64 9.46 -22.04
CA LYS A 179 -1.58 9.64 -21.05
C LYS A 179 -1.75 8.69 -19.84
N ILE A 180 -2.96 8.60 -19.30
CA ILE A 180 -3.25 7.70 -18.17
C ILE A 180 -2.99 6.25 -18.56
N ALA A 181 -3.46 5.82 -19.73
CA ALA A 181 -3.22 4.46 -20.22
C ALA A 181 -1.73 4.14 -20.38
N SER A 182 -0.93 5.11 -20.88
CA SER A 182 0.53 4.97 -20.99
C SER A 182 1.18 4.84 -19.60
N ASN A 183 0.77 5.65 -18.63
CA ASN A 183 1.29 5.59 -17.25
C ASN A 183 0.96 4.25 -16.59
N LEU A 184 -0.28 3.75 -16.75
CA LEU A 184 -0.69 2.44 -16.24
C LEU A 184 0.12 1.30 -16.88
N LYS A 185 0.32 1.34 -18.20
CA LYS A 185 1.07 0.32 -18.94
C LYS A 185 2.55 0.27 -18.54
N ASN A 186 3.18 1.45 -18.40
CA ASN A 186 4.61 1.59 -18.14
C ASN A 186 4.95 1.66 -16.65
N LYS A 187 3.95 1.59 -15.77
CA LYS A 187 4.09 1.73 -14.30
C LYS A 187 4.88 2.98 -13.91
N ASN A 188 4.55 4.12 -14.49
CA ASN A 188 5.22 5.39 -14.20
C ASN A 188 4.30 6.40 -13.49
N LEU A 189 4.89 7.42 -12.89
CA LEU A 189 4.23 8.43 -12.07
C LEU A 189 4.16 9.80 -12.74
N GLU A 190 4.44 9.92 -14.05
CA GLU A 190 4.54 11.21 -14.77
C GLU A 190 3.28 12.10 -14.61
N VAL A 191 2.10 11.50 -14.49
CA VAL A 191 0.86 12.25 -14.25
C VAL A 191 0.91 13.03 -12.94
N PHE A 192 1.70 12.55 -11.97
CA PHE A 192 1.84 13.14 -10.64
C PHE A 192 3.11 13.99 -10.49
N TYR A 193 3.87 14.22 -11.56
CA TYR A 193 5.04 15.10 -11.47
C TYR A 193 4.63 16.56 -11.36
N VAL A 194 5.42 17.31 -10.59
CA VAL A 194 5.29 18.75 -10.48
C VAL A 194 5.47 19.38 -11.87
N ARG A 195 4.49 20.15 -12.32
CA ARG A 195 4.64 20.89 -13.58
C ARG A 195 5.69 21.97 -13.36
N ARG A 196 6.83 21.83 -14.01
CA ARG A 196 7.76 22.97 -14.16
C ARG A 196 7.09 23.93 -15.13
N GLU A 197 6.64 25.08 -14.65
CA GLU A 197 6.27 26.19 -15.51
C GLU A 197 7.55 26.66 -16.21
N ASN A 198 7.60 26.48 -17.53
CA ASN A 198 8.63 27.03 -18.38
C ASN A 198 8.31 28.47 -18.71
#